data_7eb9ebad5886a9041e427f3a1dacd8ac
#
_entry.id   7eb9ebad5886a9041e427f3a1dacd8ac
#
_cell.length_a   1.000
_cell.length_b   1.000
_cell.length_c   1.000
_cell.angle_alpha   90.00
_cell.angle_beta   90.00
_cell.angle_gamma   90.00
#
_symmetry.space_group_name_H-M   'P 1'
#
loop_
_entity.id
_entity.type
_entity.pdbx_description
1 polymer ?
#
loop_
_entity_poly.entity_id
_entity_poly.type
_entity_poly.pdbx_seq_one_letter_code
_entity_poly.pdbx_strand_id
1 'polypeptide(L)'
;MPDAHVIHRYLSRYLSLSTLILVLGGCGSIHQTTQGVPAIEQALLQQETFTFTRLAPQRYTPVDWPEVLNAQVLLPNTPGVERRPAALIVHGGGWRNRGPADMEGIAEQLAQQGYVTVNIEHRFSPEYRFPEQLHDLQQAMAWLHSNADQWQVDVERIVGVGFSSGAHLISLLALSGSEGPLAAPHGGEHTRLAAVLAGGLPSDLLKFNDGRLVVDFIGGTRAEKPEAYALASPARQITDQAPPFFLFHGSWDQLVPVDHATDFYQALNAQGVESELYLQRGRGHFASFLFRRSAIDAGIAFLNRQVQPDSKSRQKLYPSG
;
A
#
# COMPACT_ATOMS: atom_id res chain seq x y z
N MET A 1 67.21 7.53 1.40
CA MET A 1 66.12 6.90 2.13
C MET A 1 65.02 7.94 2.27
N PRO A 2 63.87 7.81 1.65
CA PRO A 2 62.82 8.80 1.80
C PRO A 2 62.06 8.59 3.14
N ASP A 3 61.71 9.71 3.76
CA ASP A 3 61.18 9.82 5.08
C ASP A 3 59.85 9.05 5.30
N ALA A 4 59.83 8.19 6.30
CA ALA A 4 58.65 7.40 6.72
C ALA A 4 57.41 8.26 7.09
N HIS A 5 57.60 9.54 7.40
CA HIS A 5 56.52 10.48 7.75
C HIS A 5 55.68 10.93 6.55
N VAL A 6 56.17 10.88 5.31
CA VAL A 6 55.44 11.30 4.13
C VAL A 6 54.48 10.20 3.67
N ILE A 7 54.89 8.93 3.79
CA ILE A 7 54.04 7.79 3.40
C ILE A 7 52.83 7.64 4.32
N HIS A 8 53.00 7.94 5.61
CA HIS A 8 51.87 7.84 6.60
C HIS A 8 50.78 8.88 6.36
N ARG A 9 51.14 10.08 5.88
CA ARG A 9 50.15 11.16 5.56
C ARG A 9 49.34 10.87 4.31
N TYR A 10 49.90 10.17 3.33
CA TYR A 10 49.16 9.80 2.11
C TYR A 10 48.25 8.61 2.33
N LEU A 11 48.65 7.61 3.10
CA LEU A 11 47.86 6.45 3.44
C LEU A 11 46.62 6.85 4.32
N SER A 12 46.77 7.80 5.23
CA SER A 12 45.67 8.25 6.07
C SER A 12 44.60 9.06 5.29
N ARG A 13 45.03 9.80 4.24
CA ARG A 13 44.12 10.54 3.37
C ARG A 13 43.33 9.65 2.41
N TYR A 14 43.92 8.57 1.92
CA TYR A 14 43.20 7.62 1.05
C TYR A 14 42.28 6.69 1.86
N LEU A 15 42.65 6.32 3.10
CA LEU A 15 41.74 5.56 3.97
C LEU A 15 40.48 6.36 4.38
N SER A 16 40.65 7.66 4.69
CA SER A 16 39.51 8.52 5.07
C SER A 16 38.58 8.81 3.88
N LEU A 17 39.10 8.92 2.65
CA LEU A 17 38.29 9.13 1.45
C LEU A 17 37.53 7.86 1.05
N SER A 18 38.15 6.67 1.21
CA SER A 18 37.52 5.39 0.90
C SER A 18 36.40 5.03 1.89
N THR A 19 36.58 5.39 3.17
CA THR A 19 35.55 5.20 4.20
C THR A 19 34.37 6.15 4.01
N LEU A 20 34.60 7.36 3.53
CA LEU A 20 33.55 8.34 3.25
C LEU A 20 32.73 7.95 2.01
N ILE A 21 33.33 7.34 1.00
CA ILE A 21 32.63 6.87 -0.20
C ILE A 21 31.75 5.64 0.13
N LEU A 22 32.17 4.77 1.04
CA LEU A 22 31.35 3.62 1.48
C LEU A 22 30.12 4.04 2.29
N VAL A 23 30.17 5.16 3.01
CA VAL A 23 29.03 5.69 3.78
C VAL A 23 28.01 6.40 2.88
N LEU A 24 28.43 7.00 1.77
CA LEU A 24 27.53 7.65 0.81
C LEU A 24 26.85 6.68 -0.16
N GLY A 25 27.30 5.45 -0.29
CA GLY A 25 26.66 4.40 -1.09
C GLY A 25 25.48 3.69 -0.42
N GLY A 26 25.19 3.97 0.87
CA GLY A 26 24.22 3.25 1.68
C GLY A 26 22.77 3.72 1.58
N CYS A 27 22.49 4.93 1.09
CA CYS A 27 21.15 5.53 1.05
C CYS A 27 20.53 5.48 -0.35
N GLY A 28 20.58 4.34 -1.01
CA GLY A 28 19.91 4.13 -2.30
C GLY A 28 18.58 3.36 -2.13
N SER A 29 17.72 3.43 -3.14
CA SER A 29 16.60 2.51 -3.32
C SER A 29 16.90 1.54 -4.47
N ILE A 30 16.29 0.35 -4.42
CA ILE A 30 16.25 -0.58 -5.54
C ILE A 30 14.79 -0.65 -5.98
N HIS A 31 14.55 -0.36 -7.24
CA HIS A 31 13.22 -0.48 -7.84
C HIS A 31 13.28 -1.62 -8.87
N GLN A 32 12.43 -2.62 -8.69
CA GLN A 32 12.30 -3.78 -9.55
C GLN A 32 10.89 -3.81 -10.16
N THR A 33 10.82 -4.07 -11.48
CA THR A 33 9.56 -4.19 -12.21
C THR A 33 9.46 -5.59 -12.83
N THR A 34 8.26 -6.10 -13.01
CA THR A 34 8.01 -7.43 -13.60
C THR A 34 8.54 -7.57 -15.03
N GLN A 35 8.60 -6.50 -15.81
CA GLN A 35 8.85 -6.56 -17.25
C GLN A 35 10.16 -5.90 -17.68
N GLY A 36 11.08 -5.62 -16.78
CA GLY A 36 12.31 -4.91 -17.12
C GLY A 36 12.07 -3.49 -17.66
N VAL A 37 10.87 -2.97 -17.47
CA VAL A 37 10.55 -1.56 -17.75
C VAL A 37 11.40 -0.73 -16.81
N PRO A 38 12.22 0.21 -17.30
CA PRO A 38 12.96 1.09 -16.41
C PRO A 38 12.03 1.70 -15.40
N ALA A 39 12.45 1.77 -14.13
CA ALA A 39 11.73 2.49 -13.08
C ALA A 39 11.42 3.90 -13.60
N ILE A 40 10.24 4.05 -14.17
CA ILE A 40 9.85 5.27 -14.86
C ILE A 40 9.42 6.22 -13.79
N GLU A 41 10.14 7.18 -13.88
CA GLU A 41 10.00 8.48 -14.50
C GLU A 41 9.19 9.41 -13.65
N GLN A 42 9.94 10.23 -12.95
CA GLN A 42 9.49 11.47 -12.32
C GLN A 42 8.60 12.33 -13.27
N ALA A 43 8.61 12.05 -14.56
CA ALA A 43 7.84 12.77 -15.57
C ALA A 43 6.30 12.62 -15.44
N LEU A 44 5.81 11.52 -14.85
CA LEU A 44 4.36 11.33 -14.69
C LEU A 44 3.77 12.02 -13.44
N LEU A 45 4.61 12.42 -12.50
CA LEU A 45 4.19 13.19 -11.31
C LEU A 45 4.20 14.70 -11.52
N GLN A 46 4.66 15.20 -12.66
CA GLN A 46 4.65 16.63 -13.01
C GLN A 46 3.34 17.08 -13.67
N GLN A 47 2.30 16.27 -13.68
CA GLN A 47 0.98 16.68 -14.13
C GLN A 47 0.32 17.58 -13.08
N GLU A 48 -0.63 18.39 -13.53
CA GLU A 48 -1.37 19.34 -12.71
C GLU A 48 -1.78 18.76 -11.35
N THR A 49 -1.46 19.47 -10.28
CA THR A 49 -1.92 19.12 -8.95
C THR A 49 -3.27 19.78 -8.70
N PHE A 50 -4.26 18.99 -8.31
CA PHE A 50 -5.59 19.49 -8.00
C PHE A 50 -5.68 19.95 -6.53
N THR A 51 -6.47 20.98 -6.27
CA THR A 51 -6.96 21.26 -4.93
C THR A 51 -8.04 20.24 -4.57
N PHE A 52 -8.36 20.13 -3.30
CA PHE A 52 -9.40 19.20 -2.83
C PHE A 52 -10.22 19.81 -1.71
N THR A 53 -11.44 19.30 -1.56
CA THR A 53 -12.33 19.60 -0.44
C THR A 53 -12.28 18.45 0.56
N ARG A 54 -12.04 18.77 1.84
CA ARG A 54 -12.11 17.81 2.95
C ARG A 54 -13.53 17.79 3.49
N LEU A 55 -14.17 16.63 3.48
CA LEU A 55 -15.45 16.46 4.14
C LEU A 55 -15.27 16.32 5.67
N ALA A 56 -16.29 16.65 6.43
CA ALA A 56 -16.35 16.25 7.84
C ALA A 56 -16.27 14.71 7.93
N PRO A 57 -15.74 14.13 9.03
CA PRO A 57 -15.70 12.68 9.19
C PRO A 57 -17.06 12.04 8.89
N GLN A 58 -17.06 11.00 8.07
CA GLN A 58 -18.27 10.32 7.61
C GLN A 58 -18.34 8.93 8.23
N ARG A 59 -19.41 8.62 8.93
CA ARG A 59 -19.67 7.24 9.35
C ARG A 59 -19.93 6.38 8.12
N TYR A 60 -19.15 5.31 7.94
CA TYR A 60 -19.31 4.38 6.82
C TYR A 60 -19.97 3.05 7.23
N THR A 61 -20.05 2.77 8.54
CA THR A 61 -20.69 1.55 9.05
C THR A 61 -22.18 1.71 9.25
N PRO A 62 -23.01 0.67 9.01
CA PRO A 62 -24.43 0.63 9.32
C PRO A 62 -24.72 0.87 10.81
N VAL A 63 -25.98 1.15 11.13
CA VAL A 63 -26.39 1.45 12.52
C VAL A 63 -26.20 0.25 13.45
N ASP A 64 -26.38 -0.95 12.93
CA ASP A 64 -26.24 -2.23 13.62
C ASP A 64 -24.83 -2.83 13.59
N TRP A 65 -23.85 -2.11 12.99
CA TRP A 65 -22.46 -2.55 13.02
C TRP A 65 -21.91 -2.51 14.45
N PRO A 66 -21.06 -3.49 14.86
CA PRO A 66 -20.60 -3.59 16.25
C PRO A 66 -19.92 -2.33 16.80
N GLU A 67 -19.33 -1.51 15.91
CA GLU A 67 -18.66 -0.28 16.27
C GLU A 67 -18.92 0.83 15.23
N VAL A 68 -19.00 2.08 15.71
CA VAL A 68 -19.11 3.24 14.80
C VAL A 68 -17.74 3.54 14.23
N LEU A 69 -17.54 3.27 12.94
CA LEU A 69 -16.29 3.55 12.24
C LEU A 69 -16.48 4.67 11.21
N ASN A 70 -15.50 5.56 11.15
CA ASN A 70 -15.54 6.75 10.29
C ASN A 70 -14.50 6.68 9.19
N ALA A 71 -14.75 7.42 8.12
CA ALA A 71 -13.83 7.68 7.04
C ALA A 71 -13.53 9.18 6.94
N GLN A 72 -12.28 9.53 6.66
CA GLN A 72 -11.87 10.84 6.20
C GLN A 72 -11.92 10.84 4.68
N VAL A 73 -12.72 11.73 4.09
CA VAL A 73 -12.91 11.80 2.63
C VAL A 73 -12.36 13.11 2.09
N LEU A 74 -11.54 13.01 1.03
CA LEU A 74 -11.08 14.15 0.25
C LEU A 74 -11.63 14.05 -1.16
N LEU A 75 -12.27 15.10 -1.63
CA LEU A 75 -12.84 15.22 -2.97
C LEU A 75 -11.96 16.16 -3.81
N PRO A 76 -11.27 15.67 -4.84
CA PRO A 76 -10.45 16.53 -5.70
C PRO A 76 -11.33 17.46 -6.55
N ASN A 77 -10.88 18.70 -6.71
CA ASN A 77 -11.52 19.68 -7.58
C ASN A 77 -10.98 19.53 -9.01
N THR A 78 -11.55 18.61 -9.77
CA THR A 78 -11.13 18.26 -11.15
C THR A 78 -12.17 18.75 -12.15
N PRO A 79 -12.05 19.97 -12.69
CA PRO A 79 -13.03 20.50 -13.64
C PRO A 79 -13.05 19.68 -14.93
N GLY A 80 -14.25 19.42 -15.48
CA GLY A 80 -14.42 18.71 -16.75
C GLY A 80 -14.21 17.19 -16.67
N VAL A 81 -14.00 16.60 -15.49
CA VAL A 81 -13.89 15.16 -15.30
C VAL A 81 -15.25 14.60 -14.84
N GLU A 82 -15.85 13.74 -15.66
CA GLU A 82 -17.15 13.14 -15.35
C GLU A 82 -17.06 12.14 -14.19
N ARG A 83 -16.06 11.24 -14.24
CA ARG A 83 -15.80 10.28 -13.18
C ARG A 83 -14.30 10.15 -12.92
N ARG A 84 -13.94 10.00 -11.66
CA ARG A 84 -12.55 9.99 -11.17
C ARG A 84 -12.21 8.69 -10.48
N PRO A 85 -10.92 8.29 -10.42
CA PRO A 85 -10.50 7.16 -9.61
C PRO A 85 -10.72 7.44 -8.13
N ALA A 86 -10.79 6.37 -7.31
CA ALA A 86 -10.81 6.49 -5.86
C ALA A 86 -9.72 5.64 -5.23
N ALA A 87 -9.34 5.97 -3.98
CA ALA A 87 -8.40 5.22 -3.17
C ALA A 87 -9.00 4.90 -1.80
N LEU A 88 -9.15 3.61 -1.49
CA LEU A 88 -9.39 3.14 -0.14
C LEU A 88 -8.05 3.06 0.60
N ILE A 89 -7.92 3.79 1.71
CA ILE A 89 -6.66 3.94 2.43
C ILE A 89 -6.81 3.36 3.84
N VAL A 90 -5.86 2.51 4.22
CA VAL A 90 -5.88 1.77 5.50
C VAL A 90 -4.58 2.00 6.26
N HIS A 91 -4.71 2.49 7.50
CA HIS A 91 -3.57 2.79 8.37
C HIS A 91 -2.93 1.53 8.96
N GLY A 92 -1.68 1.65 9.38
CA GLY A 92 -0.97 0.64 10.16
C GLY A 92 -1.32 0.69 11.64
N GLY A 93 -0.53 -0.01 12.47
CA GLY A 93 -0.70 -0.02 13.92
C GLY A 93 -0.83 -1.42 14.54
N GLY A 94 -0.42 -2.46 13.80
CA GLY A 94 -0.43 -3.86 14.28
C GLY A 94 -1.84 -4.37 14.57
N TRP A 95 -2.82 -3.93 13.81
CA TRP A 95 -4.25 -4.26 13.94
C TRP A 95 -4.89 -3.84 15.29
N ARG A 96 -4.22 -3.03 16.12
CA ARG A 96 -4.63 -2.78 17.51
C ARG A 96 -4.64 -1.31 17.95
N ASN A 97 -4.10 -0.42 17.14
CA ASN A 97 -4.04 1.01 17.48
C ASN A 97 -3.77 1.86 16.23
N ARG A 98 -3.60 3.17 16.41
CA ARG A 98 -3.41 4.18 15.38
C ARG A 98 -4.73 4.58 14.72
N GLY A 99 -4.63 5.28 13.58
CA GLY A 99 -5.83 5.78 12.89
C GLY A 99 -5.50 6.46 11.58
N PRO A 100 -6.53 6.93 10.87
CA PRO A 100 -6.42 7.54 9.54
C PRO A 100 -5.46 8.74 9.47
N ALA A 101 -5.24 9.46 10.57
CA ALA A 101 -4.31 10.60 10.62
C ALA A 101 -2.87 10.23 10.20
N ASP A 102 -2.43 8.98 10.43
CA ASP A 102 -1.09 8.53 10.03
C ASP A 102 -0.94 8.46 8.50
N MET A 103 -2.04 8.29 7.76
CA MET A 103 -2.07 8.19 6.30
C MET A 103 -2.51 9.49 5.61
N GLU A 104 -2.81 10.55 6.36
CA GLU A 104 -3.36 11.80 5.84
C GLU A 104 -2.51 12.39 4.71
N GLY A 105 -1.19 12.47 4.89
CA GLY A 105 -0.30 13.00 3.85
C GLY A 105 -0.29 12.18 2.55
N ILE A 106 -0.55 10.87 2.61
CA ILE A 106 -0.71 10.02 1.42
C ILE A 106 -2.08 10.28 0.78
N ALA A 107 -3.13 10.41 1.59
CA ALA A 107 -4.47 10.75 1.10
C ALA A 107 -4.47 12.09 0.36
N GLU A 108 -3.78 13.11 0.91
CA GLU A 108 -3.65 14.42 0.26
C GLU A 108 -2.88 14.35 -1.06
N GLN A 109 -1.78 13.60 -1.12
CA GLN A 109 -1.02 13.41 -2.35
C GLN A 109 -1.87 12.74 -3.44
N LEU A 110 -2.66 11.72 -3.09
CA LEU A 110 -3.59 11.07 -4.01
C LEU A 110 -4.72 12.01 -4.45
N ALA A 111 -5.29 12.78 -3.53
CA ALA A 111 -6.32 13.76 -3.88
C ALA A 111 -5.78 14.85 -4.83
N GLN A 112 -4.53 15.29 -4.63
CA GLN A 112 -3.84 16.19 -5.56
C GLN A 112 -3.61 15.59 -6.95
N GLN A 113 -3.60 14.25 -7.06
CA GLN A 113 -3.54 13.52 -8.34
C GLN A 113 -4.92 13.16 -8.91
N GLY A 114 -6.00 13.67 -8.32
CA GLY A 114 -7.35 13.53 -8.83
C GLY A 114 -8.14 12.33 -8.29
N TYR A 115 -7.63 11.63 -7.28
CA TYR A 115 -8.36 10.55 -6.60
C TYR A 115 -9.34 11.08 -5.57
N VAL A 116 -10.54 10.55 -5.52
CA VAL A 116 -11.35 10.60 -4.31
C VAL A 116 -10.69 9.69 -3.29
N THR A 117 -10.32 10.21 -2.11
CA THR A 117 -9.69 9.38 -1.09
C THR A 117 -10.63 9.08 0.06
N VAL A 118 -10.66 7.83 0.48
CA VAL A 118 -11.46 7.30 1.59
C VAL A 118 -10.49 6.63 2.56
N ASN A 119 -10.09 7.36 3.58
CA ASN A 119 -9.11 6.95 4.59
C ASN A 119 -9.85 6.53 5.84
N ILE A 120 -9.88 5.22 6.15
CA ILE A 120 -10.82 4.59 7.07
C ILE A 120 -10.23 4.21 8.42
N GLU A 121 -11.08 4.21 9.45
CA GLU A 121 -10.91 3.46 10.68
C GLU A 121 -11.25 1.98 10.45
N HIS A 122 -10.75 1.10 11.30
CA HIS A 122 -11.18 -0.30 11.39
C HIS A 122 -11.13 -0.75 12.84
N ARG A 123 -11.88 -1.79 13.19
CA ARG A 123 -11.88 -2.39 14.53
C ARG A 123 -10.52 -2.96 14.92
N PHE A 124 -10.25 -3.02 16.22
CA PHE A 124 -8.94 -3.38 16.76
C PHE A 124 -8.94 -4.72 17.49
N SER A 125 -7.85 -5.47 17.31
CA SER A 125 -7.53 -6.62 18.15
C SER A 125 -7.00 -6.16 19.52
N PRO A 126 -7.13 -6.99 20.57
CA PRO A 126 -7.68 -8.34 20.59
C PRO A 126 -9.21 -8.43 20.77
N GLU A 127 -9.91 -7.30 20.90
CA GLU A 127 -11.37 -7.27 21.10
C GLU A 127 -12.07 -7.83 19.86
N TYR A 128 -11.67 -7.31 18.70
CA TYR A 128 -12.09 -7.81 17.40
C TYR A 128 -10.95 -8.58 16.74
N ARG A 129 -11.24 -9.77 16.22
CA ARG A 129 -10.24 -10.67 15.64
C ARG A 129 -10.52 -10.88 14.17
N PHE A 130 -9.51 -11.36 13.46
CA PHE A 130 -9.70 -11.78 12.07
C PHE A 130 -10.87 -12.80 11.95
N PRO A 131 -11.80 -12.60 10.99
CA PRO A 131 -11.74 -11.67 9.83
C PRO A 131 -12.47 -10.32 10.02
N GLU A 132 -12.79 -9.89 11.23
CA GLU A 132 -13.67 -8.72 11.47
C GLU A 132 -13.11 -7.42 10.90
N GLN A 133 -11.79 -7.22 10.90
CA GLN A 133 -11.15 -6.05 10.27
C GLN A 133 -11.32 -6.09 8.74
N LEU A 134 -11.26 -7.28 8.12
CA LEU A 134 -11.53 -7.43 6.69
C LEU A 134 -12.99 -7.08 6.36
N HIS A 135 -13.93 -7.48 7.21
CA HIS A 135 -15.35 -7.11 7.07
C HIS A 135 -15.56 -5.58 7.11
N ASP A 136 -14.78 -4.86 7.93
CA ASP A 136 -14.84 -3.41 7.98
C ASP A 136 -14.40 -2.78 6.64
N LEU A 137 -13.34 -3.31 6.01
CA LEU A 137 -12.92 -2.85 4.69
C LEU A 137 -13.95 -3.18 3.61
N GLN A 138 -14.56 -4.36 3.66
CA GLN A 138 -15.63 -4.76 2.73
C GLN A 138 -16.83 -3.82 2.87
N GLN A 139 -17.20 -3.47 4.09
CA GLN A 139 -18.26 -2.50 4.38
C GLN A 139 -17.88 -1.09 3.87
N ALA A 140 -16.63 -0.67 4.03
CA ALA A 140 -16.15 0.60 3.51
C ALA A 140 -16.22 0.65 1.96
N MET A 141 -15.93 -0.47 1.28
CA MET A 141 -16.10 -0.58 -0.16
C MET A 141 -17.57 -0.46 -0.57
N ALA A 142 -18.48 -1.18 0.10
CA ALA A 142 -19.92 -1.07 -0.15
C ALA A 142 -20.42 0.36 0.03
N TRP A 143 -19.97 1.04 1.08
CA TRP A 143 -20.28 2.43 1.35
C TRP A 143 -19.69 3.38 0.30
N LEU A 144 -18.46 3.17 -0.16
CA LEU A 144 -17.85 3.94 -1.23
C LEU A 144 -18.66 3.79 -2.52
N HIS A 145 -19.05 2.57 -2.90
CA HIS A 145 -19.92 2.31 -4.04
C HIS A 145 -21.27 3.03 -3.93
N SER A 146 -21.89 3.06 -2.75
CA SER A 146 -23.17 3.74 -2.54
C SER A 146 -23.07 5.27 -2.69
N ASN A 147 -21.88 5.85 -2.53
CA ASN A 147 -21.61 7.28 -2.70
C ASN A 147 -20.95 7.61 -4.06
N ALA A 148 -20.74 6.61 -4.93
CA ALA A 148 -19.99 6.77 -6.17
C ALA A 148 -20.57 7.84 -7.09
N ASP A 149 -21.88 7.92 -7.23
CA ASP A 149 -22.54 8.93 -8.07
C ASP A 149 -22.37 10.34 -7.47
N GLN A 150 -22.58 10.49 -6.15
CA GLN A 150 -22.43 11.77 -5.48
C GLN A 150 -21.00 12.31 -5.56
N TRP A 151 -20.02 11.44 -5.45
CA TRP A 151 -18.59 11.81 -5.49
C TRP A 151 -17.98 11.70 -6.90
N GLN A 152 -18.77 11.31 -7.87
CA GLN A 152 -18.34 11.10 -9.25
C GLN A 152 -17.18 10.08 -9.35
N VAL A 153 -17.27 8.99 -8.58
CA VAL A 153 -16.29 7.91 -8.60
C VAL A 153 -16.59 6.93 -9.73
N ASP A 154 -15.55 6.52 -10.43
CA ASP A 154 -15.56 5.35 -11.30
C ASP A 154 -15.20 4.11 -10.47
N VAL A 155 -16.18 3.26 -10.22
CA VAL A 155 -16.03 2.08 -9.35
C VAL A 155 -15.08 1.02 -9.90
N GLU A 156 -14.82 1.03 -11.21
CA GLU A 156 -13.81 0.15 -11.83
C GLU A 156 -12.37 0.66 -11.63
N ARG A 157 -12.20 1.87 -11.08
CA ARG A 157 -10.91 2.52 -10.85
C ARG A 157 -10.65 2.82 -9.38
N ILE A 158 -11.09 1.92 -8.50
CA ILE A 158 -10.80 2.02 -7.07
C ILE A 158 -9.47 1.29 -6.79
N VAL A 159 -8.53 1.97 -6.16
CA VAL A 159 -7.24 1.39 -5.74
C VAL A 159 -7.18 1.23 -4.23
N GLY A 160 -6.36 0.28 -3.77
CA GLY A 160 -6.09 0.07 -2.36
C GLY A 160 -4.73 0.64 -1.95
N VAL A 161 -4.66 1.29 -0.80
CA VAL A 161 -3.40 1.83 -0.27
C VAL A 161 -3.27 1.51 1.21
N GLY A 162 -2.12 0.99 1.63
CA GLY A 162 -1.92 0.67 3.04
C GLY A 162 -0.45 0.60 3.46
N PHE A 163 -0.24 0.69 4.78
CA PHE A 163 1.07 0.48 5.39
C PHE A 163 0.98 -0.51 6.54
N SER A 164 1.97 -1.43 6.68
CA SER A 164 2.08 -2.41 7.78
C SER A 164 0.80 -3.27 7.88
N SER A 165 0.13 -3.31 9.02
CA SER A 165 -1.16 -4.01 9.18
C SER A 165 -2.24 -3.49 8.23
N GLY A 166 -2.22 -2.21 7.85
CA GLY A 166 -3.10 -1.67 6.81
C GLY A 166 -2.76 -2.20 5.42
N ALA A 167 -1.46 -2.37 5.10
CA ALA A 167 -1.03 -3.03 3.87
C ALA A 167 -1.48 -4.50 3.83
N HIS A 168 -1.43 -5.19 4.97
CA HIS A 168 -1.94 -6.54 5.11
C HIS A 168 -3.44 -6.61 4.81
N LEU A 169 -4.26 -5.78 5.47
CA LEU A 169 -5.70 -5.79 5.31
C LEU A 169 -6.15 -5.44 3.89
N ILE A 170 -5.54 -4.41 3.28
CA ILE A 170 -5.89 -4.00 1.93
C ILE A 170 -5.44 -5.03 0.88
N SER A 171 -4.28 -5.69 1.10
CA SER A 171 -3.83 -6.78 0.24
C SER A 171 -4.75 -8.00 0.36
N LEU A 172 -5.21 -8.30 1.57
CA LEU A 172 -6.15 -9.40 1.79
C LEU A 172 -7.51 -9.11 1.14
N LEU A 173 -8.02 -7.86 1.23
CA LEU A 173 -9.22 -7.44 0.51
C LEU A 173 -9.06 -7.63 -1.00
N ALA A 174 -7.93 -7.18 -1.57
CA ALA A 174 -7.64 -7.28 -3.00
C ALA A 174 -7.59 -8.74 -3.51
N LEU A 175 -7.24 -9.68 -2.63
CA LEU A 175 -7.06 -11.10 -2.95
C LEU A 175 -8.21 -11.98 -2.44
N SER A 176 -9.24 -11.40 -1.82
CA SER A 176 -10.36 -12.17 -1.26
C SER A 176 -11.29 -12.77 -2.32
N GLY A 177 -11.20 -12.28 -3.56
CA GLY A 177 -12.14 -12.66 -4.61
C GLY A 177 -13.56 -12.17 -4.36
N SER A 178 -14.48 -12.51 -5.25
CA SER A 178 -15.92 -12.22 -5.11
C SER A 178 -16.69 -13.31 -4.36
N GLU A 179 -16.10 -14.49 -4.17
CA GLU A 179 -16.70 -15.66 -3.53
C GLU A 179 -15.69 -16.32 -2.58
N GLY A 180 -16.19 -17.20 -1.72
CA GLY A 180 -15.37 -17.99 -0.80
C GLY A 180 -15.29 -17.41 0.62
N PRO A 181 -14.44 -18.03 1.49
CA PRO A 181 -14.45 -17.73 2.93
C PRO A 181 -13.99 -16.31 3.27
N LEU A 182 -13.19 -15.67 2.43
CA LEU A 182 -12.75 -14.28 2.64
C LEU A 182 -13.77 -13.26 2.11
N ALA A 183 -14.60 -13.64 1.12
CA ALA A 183 -15.66 -12.76 0.62
C ALA A 183 -16.87 -12.75 1.56
N ALA A 184 -17.22 -13.89 2.16
CA ALA A 184 -18.40 -13.96 3.02
C ALA A 184 -18.16 -13.31 4.40
N PRO A 185 -19.18 -12.63 5.00
CA PRO A 185 -20.51 -12.39 4.44
C PRO A 185 -20.65 -11.04 3.73
N HIS A 186 -19.63 -10.17 3.73
CA HIS A 186 -19.75 -8.75 3.35
C HIS A 186 -19.00 -8.39 2.05
N GLY A 187 -18.22 -9.32 1.48
CA GLY A 187 -17.51 -9.13 0.22
C GLY A 187 -18.37 -9.48 -1.01
N GLY A 188 -17.78 -9.33 -2.17
CA GLY A 188 -18.41 -9.58 -3.47
C GLY A 188 -17.73 -8.73 -4.56
N GLU A 189 -18.35 -8.62 -5.74
CA GLU A 189 -17.78 -7.85 -6.86
C GLU A 189 -17.42 -6.40 -6.49
N HIS A 190 -18.19 -5.78 -5.58
CA HIS A 190 -17.93 -4.41 -5.11
C HIS A 190 -16.64 -4.27 -4.30
N THR A 191 -15.98 -5.36 -3.90
CA THR A 191 -14.70 -5.31 -3.17
C THR A 191 -13.47 -5.36 -4.07
N ARG A 192 -13.64 -5.44 -5.39
CA ARG A 192 -12.55 -5.46 -6.36
C ARG A 192 -11.76 -4.16 -6.34
N LEU A 193 -10.44 -4.30 -6.44
CA LEU A 193 -9.52 -3.18 -6.55
C LEU A 193 -8.79 -3.23 -7.90
N ALA A 194 -8.62 -2.07 -8.54
CA ALA A 194 -7.89 -1.96 -9.81
C ALA A 194 -6.38 -2.13 -9.64
N ALA A 195 -5.83 -1.76 -8.48
CA ALA A 195 -4.43 -1.95 -8.12
C ALA A 195 -4.23 -1.73 -6.62
N VAL A 196 -3.07 -2.14 -6.09
CA VAL A 196 -2.73 -1.99 -4.67
C VAL A 196 -1.34 -1.36 -4.50
N LEU A 197 -1.22 -0.40 -3.59
CA LEU A 197 0.04 0.13 -3.06
C LEU A 197 0.20 -0.32 -1.60
N ALA A 198 1.14 -1.22 -1.34
CA ALA A 198 1.34 -1.83 -0.03
C ALA A 198 2.76 -1.61 0.49
N GLY A 199 2.88 -0.93 1.63
CA GLY A 199 4.17 -0.66 2.28
C GLY A 199 4.36 -1.44 3.56
N GLY A 200 5.57 -1.99 3.78
CA GLY A 200 5.88 -2.75 4.99
C GLY A 200 4.93 -3.93 5.24
N LEU A 201 4.50 -4.59 4.19
CA LEU A 201 3.45 -5.62 4.17
C LEU A 201 3.85 -6.89 4.91
N PRO A 202 3.16 -7.31 5.98
CA PRO A 202 3.25 -8.67 6.53
C PRO A 202 2.45 -9.64 5.67
N SER A 203 3.05 -10.16 4.59
CA SER A 203 2.36 -10.92 3.55
C SER A 203 2.02 -12.37 3.92
N ASP A 204 2.80 -13.01 4.78
CA ASP A 204 2.57 -14.40 5.25
C ASP A 204 2.68 -14.47 6.77
N LEU A 205 1.56 -14.58 7.45
CA LEU A 205 1.51 -14.61 8.91
C LEU A 205 2.14 -15.89 9.48
N LEU A 206 2.28 -16.95 8.70
CA LEU A 206 2.97 -18.17 9.09
C LEU A 206 4.48 -18.00 9.27
N LYS A 207 5.07 -16.91 8.74
CA LYS A 207 6.48 -16.56 8.97
C LYS A 207 6.74 -15.96 10.36
N PHE A 208 5.70 -15.44 11.02
CA PHE A 208 5.84 -14.94 12.38
C PHE A 208 5.81 -16.09 13.40
N ASN A 209 6.80 -16.14 14.26
CA ASN A 209 6.72 -16.93 15.49
C ASN A 209 5.72 -16.23 16.40
N ASP A 210 4.88 -16.94 17.12
CA ASP A 210 3.81 -16.51 18.03
C ASP A 210 3.97 -15.10 18.63
N GLY A 211 4.25 -14.13 17.78
CA GLY A 211 4.36 -12.72 18.13
C GLY A 211 3.00 -12.20 18.58
N ARG A 212 2.97 -11.53 19.73
CA ARG A 212 1.71 -11.11 20.38
C ARG A 212 0.75 -10.38 19.44
N LEU A 213 1.25 -9.54 18.53
CA LEU A 213 0.38 -8.79 17.60
C LEU A 213 -0.42 -9.73 16.69
N VAL A 214 0.23 -10.78 16.17
CA VAL A 214 -0.43 -11.75 15.29
C VAL A 214 -1.33 -12.69 16.09
N VAL A 215 -0.90 -13.12 17.27
CA VAL A 215 -1.70 -13.95 18.19
C VAL A 215 -2.97 -13.20 18.61
N ASP A 216 -2.87 -11.92 18.97
CA ASP A 216 -4.02 -11.09 19.35
C ASP A 216 -4.97 -10.89 18.15
N PHE A 217 -4.43 -10.70 16.94
CA PHE A 217 -5.19 -10.51 15.71
C PHE A 217 -5.95 -11.79 15.28
N ILE A 218 -5.29 -12.95 15.32
CA ILE A 218 -5.88 -14.24 14.95
C ILE A 218 -6.73 -14.81 16.10
N GLY A 219 -6.37 -14.48 17.35
CA GLY A 219 -7.02 -15.00 18.55
C GLY A 219 -6.53 -16.37 18.99
N GLY A 220 -5.27 -16.70 18.70
CA GLY A 220 -4.57 -17.92 19.12
C GLY A 220 -3.22 -18.03 18.42
N THR A 221 -2.38 -18.95 18.90
CA THR A 221 -1.07 -19.25 18.32
C THR A 221 -1.18 -19.95 16.97
N ARG A 222 -0.09 -19.97 16.20
CA ARG A 222 -0.02 -20.68 14.94
C ARG A 222 -0.29 -22.18 15.09
N ALA A 223 0.14 -22.78 16.19
CA ALA A 223 -0.10 -24.20 16.48
C ALA A 223 -1.57 -24.49 16.79
N GLU A 224 -2.28 -23.56 17.42
CA GLU A 224 -3.70 -23.69 17.77
C GLU A 224 -4.62 -23.39 16.57
N LYS A 225 -4.22 -22.47 15.67
CA LYS A 225 -5.06 -21.95 14.58
C LYS A 225 -4.35 -21.90 13.22
N PRO A 226 -3.70 -22.98 12.75
CA PRO A 226 -2.87 -22.94 11.53
C PRO A 226 -3.67 -22.52 10.29
N GLU A 227 -4.92 -22.93 10.19
CA GLU A 227 -5.80 -22.59 9.06
C GLU A 227 -6.16 -21.10 9.04
N ALA A 228 -6.41 -20.49 10.21
CA ALA A 228 -6.68 -19.06 10.30
C ALA A 228 -5.45 -18.23 9.91
N TYR A 229 -4.24 -18.65 10.32
CA TYR A 229 -2.99 -18.02 9.87
C TYR A 229 -2.82 -18.12 8.35
N ALA A 230 -3.10 -19.28 7.76
CA ALA A 230 -3.02 -19.47 6.32
C ALA A 230 -4.06 -18.62 5.57
N LEU A 231 -5.30 -18.61 6.05
CA LEU A 231 -6.39 -17.83 5.47
C LEU A 231 -6.13 -16.32 5.57
N ALA A 232 -5.60 -15.86 6.69
CA ALA A 232 -5.24 -14.46 6.91
C ALA A 232 -3.92 -14.03 6.22
N SER A 233 -3.24 -14.89 5.47
CA SER A 233 -1.97 -14.58 4.81
C SER A 233 -2.19 -14.20 3.35
N PRO A 234 -2.03 -12.92 2.93
CA PRO A 234 -2.18 -12.50 1.54
C PRO A 234 -1.36 -13.34 0.55
N ALA A 235 -0.12 -13.71 0.90
CA ALA A 235 0.74 -14.51 0.04
C ALA A 235 0.17 -15.89 -0.34
N ARG A 236 -0.81 -16.38 0.42
CA ARG A 236 -1.48 -17.67 0.19
C ARG A 236 -2.80 -17.55 -0.57
N GLN A 237 -3.20 -16.31 -0.85
CA GLN A 237 -4.43 -16.00 -1.58
C GLN A 237 -4.17 -15.54 -3.01
N ILE A 238 -2.90 -15.50 -3.44
CA ILE A 238 -2.53 -15.03 -4.79
C ILE A 238 -3.05 -16.03 -5.84
N THR A 239 -3.77 -15.48 -6.82
CA THR A 239 -4.20 -16.17 -8.04
C THR A 239 -3.82 -15.33 -9.26
N ASP A 240 -4.03 -15.86 -10.46
CA ASP A 240 -3.88 -15.12 -11.73
C ASP A 240 -4.91 -13.99 -11.92
N GLN A 241 -5.93 -13.93 -11.05
CA GLN A 241 -6.94 -12.87 -11.03
C GLN A 241 -6.59 -11.73 -10.06
N ALA A 242 -5.43 -11.81 -9.38
CA ALA A 242 -5.00 -10.76 -8.48
C ALA A 242 -4.76 -9.44 -9.24
N PRO A 243 -5.15 -8.29 -8.66
CA PRO A 243 -4.84 -7.00 -9.27
C PRO A 243 -3.33 -6.70 -9.26
N PRO A 244 -2.86 -5.73 -10.05
CA PRO A 244 -1.48 -5.25 -9.99
C PRO A 244 -1.08 -4.72 -8.61
N PHE A 245 0.19 -4.96 -8.20
CA PHE A 245 0.72 -4.53 -6.90
C PHE A 245 1.97 -3.68 -7.01
N PHE A 246 2.01 -2.56 -6.29
CA PHE A 246 3.23 -1.83 -5.97
C PHE A 246 3.59 -2.07 -4.50
N LEU A 247 4.78 -2.61 -4.25
CA LEU A 247 5.30 -2.91 -2.92
C LEU A 247 6.43 -1.97 -2.57
N PHE A 248 6.44 -1.39 -1.36
CA PHE A 248 7.64 -0.74 -0.84
C PHE A 248 8.01 -1.25 0.55
N HIS A 249 9.31 -1.40 0.81
CA HIS A 249 9.78 -2.02 2.04
C HIS A 249 11.17 -1.51 2.44
N GLY A 250 11.43 -1.47 3.74
CA GLY A 250 12.78 -1.20 4.28
C GLY A 250 13.65 -2.45 4.27
N SER A 251 14.85 -2.40 3.69
CA SER A 251 15.71 -3.59 3.59
C SER A 251 16.27 -4.07 4.94
N TRP A 252 16.16 -3.27 6.01
CA TRP A 252 16.56 -3.60 7.38
C TRP A 252 15.35 -3.65 8.32
N ASP A 253 14.19 -3.96 7.76
CA ASP A 253 12.98 -4.13 8.56
C ASP A 253 13.08 -5.40 9.42
N GLN A 254 13.09 -5.22 10.74
CA GLN A 254 13.12 -6.32 11.72
C GLN A 254 11.76 -6.60 12.34
N LEU A 255 10.79 -5.72 12.14
CA LEU A 255 9.41 -5.93 12.60
C LEU A 255 8.62 -6.80 11.61
N VAL A 256 8.75 -6.46 10.32
CA VAL A 256 8.27 -7.24 9.19
C VAL A 256 9.47 -7.51 8.28
N PRO A 257 10.14 -8.65 8.40
CA PRO A 257 11.34 -8.97 7.63
C PRO A 257 11.15 -8.78 6.13
N VAL A 258 12.20 -8.33 5.43
CA VAL A 258 12.13 -7.95 4.01
C VAL A 258 11.69 -9.09 3.09
N ASP A 259 11.86 -10.33 3.51
CA ASP A 259 11.40 -11.52 2.79
C ASP A 259 9.87 -11.60 2.66
N HIS A 260 9.12 -10.90 3.50
CA HIS A 260 7.68 -10.72 3.28
C HIS A 260 7.40 -9.99 1.95
N ALA A 261 8.18 -8.97 1.62
CA ALA A 261 8.00 -8.22 0.39
C ALA A 261 8.60 -8.95 -0.82
N THR A 262 9.81 -9.52 -0.69
CA THR A 262 10.48 -10.20 -1.82
C THR A 262 9.78 -11.47 -2.24
N ASP A 263 9.34 -12.30 -1.28
CA ASP A 263 8.64 -13.55 -1.60
C ASP A 263 7.24 -13.29 -2.17
N PHE A 264 6.55 -12.26 -1.63
CA PHE A 264 5.26 -11.85 -2.16
C PHE A 264 5.36 -11.32 -3.59
N TYR A 265 6.37 -10.50 -3.88
CA TYR A 265 6.68 -10.03 -5.23
C TYR A 265 6.96 -11.20 -6.19
N GLN A 266 7.77 -12.18 -5.76
CA GLN A 266 8.06 -13.37 -6.55
C GLN A 266 6.80 -14.22 -6.80
N ALA A 267 5.95 -14.37 -5.78
CA ALA A 267 4.71 -15.12 -5.89
C ALA A 267 3.72 -14.47 -6.87
N LEU A 268 3.58 -13.12 -6.84
CA LEU A 268 2.79 -12.37 -7.82
C LEU A 268 3.31 -12.59 -9.25
N ASN A 269 4.63 -12.44 -9.45
CA ASN A 269 5.25 -12.67 -10.77
C ASN A 269 5.06 -14.11 -11.27
N ALA A 270 5.12 -15.10 -10.39
CA ALA A 270 4.91 -16.50 -10.74
C ALA A 270 3.47 -16.77 -11.24
N GLN A 271 2.49 -15.97 -10.83
CA GLN A 271 1.11 -16.01 -11.31
C GLN A 271 0.86 -15.07 -12.51
N GLY A 272 1.90 -14.41 -13.04
CA GLY A 272 1.76 -13.46 -14.15
C GLY A 272 1.14 -12.11 -13.74
N VAL A 273 1.03 -11.82 -12.46
CA VAL A 273 0.48 -10.57 -11.95
C VAL A 273 1.52 -9.45 -12.07
N GLU A 274 1.14 -8.33 -12.70
CA GLU A 274 2.01 -7.15 -12.78
C GLU A 274 2.34 -6.64 -11.37
N SER A 275 3.63 -6.51 -11.06
CA SER A 275 4.05 -6.03 -9.75
C SER A 275 5.38 -5.28 -9.80
N GLU A 276 5.53 -4.32 -8.89
CA GLU A 276 6.76 -3.58 -8.69
C GLU A 276 7.19 -3.66 -7.21
N LEU A 277 8.51 -3.74 -6.99
CA LEU A 277 9.09 -3.76 -5.65
C LEU A 277 10.12 -2.63 -5.48
N TYR A 278 9.83 -1.73 -4.55
CA TYR A 278 10.70 -0.61 -4.19
C TYR A 278 11.35 -0.85 -2.81
N LEU A 279 12.61 -1.25 -2.81
CA LEU A 279 13.36 -1.49 -1.57
C LEU A 279 14.12 -0.24 -1.14
N GLN A 280 13.84 0.26 0.04
CA GLN A 280 14.53 1.37 0.69
C GLN A 280 15.73 0.83 1.49
N ARG A 281 16.94 0.96 0.94
CA ARG A 281 18.16 0.41 1.57
C ARG A 281 18.43 1.03 2.92
N GLY A 282 18.81 0.18 3.88
CA GLY A 282 19.22 0.59 5.22
C GLY A 282 18.10 1.11 6.12
N ARG A 283 16.83 1.03 5.69
CA ARG A 283 15.69 1.47 6.48
C ARG A 283 15.00 0.32 7.18
N GLY A 284 14.67 0.52 8.45
CA GLY A 284 13.78 -0.35 9.21
C GLY A 284 12.32 0.04 9.00
N HIS A 285 11.39 -0.65 9.67
CA HIS A 285 9.94 -0.51 9.49
C HIS A 285 9.45 0.94 9.58
N PHE A 286 9.68 1.59 10.71
CA PHE A 286 9.23 2.97 10.93
C PHE A 286 9.99 3.98 10.07
N ALA A 287 11.29 3.77 9.82
CA ALA A 287 12.08 4.63 8.97
C ALA A 287 11.62 4.57 7.51
N SER A 288 11.21 3.41 7.02
CA SER A 288 10.65 3.26 5.67
C SER A 288 9.36 4.05 5.50
N PHE A 289 8.52 4.11 6.52
CA PHE A 289 7.30 4.91 6.53
C PHE A 289 7.58 6.41 6.68
N LEU A 290 8.47 6.79 7.59
CA LEU A 290 8.80 8.20 7.84
C LEU A 290 9.43 8.87 6.61
N PHE A 291 10.32 8.17 5.91
CA PHE A 291 11.01 8.66 4.71
C PHE A 291 10.44 8.08 3.42
N ARG A 292 9.11 7.89 3.36
CA ARG A 292 8.41 7.21 2.28
C ARG A 292 8.26 8.00 0.98
N ARG A 293 8.55 9.30 0.96
CA ARG A 293 8.18 10.19 -0.15
C ARG A 293 8.49 9.60 -1.54
N SER A 294 9.73 9.24 -1.82
CA SER A 294 10.10 8.69 -3.13
C SER A 294 9.41 7.36 -3.45
N ALA A 295 9.14 6.52 -2.44
CA ALA A 295 8.40 5.28 -2.62
C ALA A 295 6.91 5.53 -2.91
N ILE A 296 6.32 6.51 -2.25
CA ILE A 296 4.92 6.91 -2.51
C ILE A 296 4.80 7.58 -3.88
N ASP A 297 5.74 8.47 -4.26
CA ASP A 297 5.76 9.09 -5.58
C ASP A 297 5.81 8.01 -6.69
N ALA A 298 6.69 7.02 -6.56
CA ALA A 298 6.77 5.89 -7.48
C ALA A 298 5.49 5.03 -7.46
N GLY A 299 4.94 4.77 -6.27
CA GLY A 299 3.70 4.03 -6.10
C GLY A 299 2.49 4.73 -6.72
N ILE A 300 2.36 6.04 -6.55
CA ILE A 300 1.28 6.83 -7.19
C ILE A 300 1.45 6.80 -8.72
N ALA A 301 2.68 6.91 -9.23
CA ALA A 301 2.94 6.78 -10.66
C ALA A 301 2.51 5.39 -11.19
N PHE A 302 2.78 4.32 -10.41
CA PHE A 302 2.27 2.99 -10.73
C PHE A 302 0.75 2.95 -10.74
N LEU A 303 0.07 3.41 -9.69
CA LEU A 303 -1.39 3.45 -9.60
C LEU A 303 -2.00 4.23 -10.78
N ASN A 304 -1.43 5.39 -11.13
CA ASN A 304 -1.89 6.21 -12.25
C ASN A 304 -1.87 5.43 -13.58
N ARG A 305 -0.86 4.58 -13.81
CA ARG A 305 -0.84 3.73 -15.01
C ARG A 305 -1.97 2.72 -15.05
N GLN A 306 -2.35 2.17 -13.89
CA GLN A 306 -3.40 1.15 -13.79
C GLN A 306 -4.81 1.73 -13.96
N VAL A 307 -5.04 2.97 -13.51
CA VAL A 307 -6.38 3.59 -13.52
C VAL A 307 -6.59 4.62 -14.64
N GLN A 308 -5.57 4.91 -15.45
CA GLN A 308 -5.76 5.82 -16.58
C GLN A 308 -6.56 5.15 -17.68
N PRO A 309 -7.58 5.82 -18.26
CA PRO A 309 -8.23 5.32 -19.47
C PRO A 309 -7.17 5.17 -20.56
N ASP A 310 -7.25 4.08 -21.33
CA ASP A 310 -6.39 3.82 -22.47
C ASP A 310 -6.19 5.09 -23.31
N SER A 311 -4.98 5.29 -23.83
CA SER A 311 -4.62 6.44 -24.67
C SER A 311 -5.57 6.62 -25.89
N LYS A 312 -6.23 5.54 -26.33
CA LYS A 312 -7.30 5.56 -27.36
C LYS A 312 -8.59 6.24 -26.90
N SER A 313 -8.90 6.20 -25.60
CA SER A 313 -10.06 6.92 -25.03
C SER A 313 -9.78 8.42 -24.87
N ARG A 314 -8.52 8.82 -24.62
CA ARG A 314 -8.12 10.24 -24.56
C ARG A 314 -8.30 10.98 -25.90
N GLN A 315 -8.02 10.31 -27.02
CA GLN A 315 -8.17 10.91 -28.35
C GLN A 315 -9.64 11.18 -28.71
N LYS A 316 -10.60 10.48 -28.09
CA LYS A 316 -12.03 10.75 -28.21
C LYS A 316 -12.54 11.91 -27.35
N LEU A 317 -11.89 12.16 -26.20
CA LEU A 317 -12.28 13.20 -25.24
C LEU A 317 -11.65 14.57 -25.56
N TYR A 318 -10.49 14.58 -26.23
CA TYR A 318 -9.81 15.80 -26.67
C TYR A 318 -9.40 15.65 -28.13
N PRO A 319 -10.31 15.90 -29.09
CA PRO A 319 -9.90 16.00 -30.46
C PRO A 319 -8.92 17.15 -30.60
N SER A 320 -7.68 16.82 -31.07
CA SER A 320 -6.67 17.82 -31.42
C SER A 320 -7.28 18.85 -32.35
N GLY A 321 -7.51 20.08 -31.86
CA GLY A 321 -7.89 21.26 -32.64
C GLY A 321 -6.75 21.71 -33.54
#